data_05ee73562d6d29b5f12ccc6d6196e468
#
_entry.id   05ee73562d6d29b5f12ccc6d6196e468
#
_cell.length_a   1.000
_cell.length_b   1.000
_cell.length_c   1.000
_cell.angle_alpha   90.00
_cell.angle_beta   90.00
_cell.angle_gamma   90.00
#
_symmetry.space_group_name_H-M   'P 1'
#
loop_
_entity.id
_entity.type
_entity.pdbx_description
1 polymer ?
#
loop_
_entity_poly.entity_id
_entity_poly.type
_entity_poly.pdbx_seq_one_letter_code
_entity_poly.pdbx_strand_id
1 'polypeptide(L)'
;MNIKIILIVIIFSLKNTVAFAHSPLKVVSPKNNEILSQAPEQITMIFKSEAKLIKITLEKQKNTKQDSMISNFFSKGNGENIKIKENALMQISKKHSIDLPKLTSGKYLFHWRAMSEDGHVIKGNLKFNIR
;
A
#
# COMPACT_ATOMS: atom_id res chain seq x y z
N MET A 1 -41.64 -10.70 26.84
CA MET A 1 -41.15 -10.20 25.54
C MET A 1 -41.21 -11.37 24.57
N ASN A 2 -41.94 -11.23 23.47
CA ASN A 2 -42.20 -12.35 22.56
C ASN A 2 -40.92 -12.75 21.79
N ILE A 3 -40.60 -14.04 21.79
CA ILE A 3 -39.47 -14.65 21.06
C ILE A 3 -39.39 -14.17 19.60
N LYS A 4 -40.51 -13.93 18.95
CA LYS A 4 -40.62 -13.39 17.59
C LYS A 4 -40.02 -11.99 17.44
N ILE A 5 -40.14 -11.14 18.47
CA ILE A 5 -39.57 -9.77 18.47
C ILE A 5 -38.05 -9.84 18.62
N ILE A 6 -37.55 -10.75 19.46
CA ILE A 6 -36.09 -10.95 19.65
C ILE A 6 -35.46 -11.46 18.35
N LEU A 7 -36.12 -12.37 17.63
CA LEU A 7 -35.60 -12.87 16.36
C LEU A 7 -35.51 -11.78 15.27
N ILE A 8 -36.47 -10.86 15.21
CA ILE A 8 -36.49 -9.75 14.26
C ILE A 8 -35.36 -8.76 14.57
N VAL A 9 -35.07 -8.49 15.84
CA VAL A 9 -33.98 -7.59 16.25
C VAL A 9 -32.60 -8.17 15.89
N ILE A 10 -32.41 -9.48 16.04
CA ILE A 10 -31.16 -10.17 15.69
C ILE A 10 -30.92 -10.14 14.16
N ILE A 11 -31.95 -10.31 13.34
CA ILE A 11 -31.83 -10.29 11.88
C ILE A 11 -31.51 -8.87 11.38
N PHE A 12 -31.92 -7.82 12.07
CA PHE A 12 -31.64 -6.44 11.70
C PHE A 12 -30.20 -6.00 12.04
N SER A 13 -29.54 -6.69 12.98
CA SER A 13 -28.15 -6.39 13.42
C SER A 13 -27.08 -6.92 12.44
N LEU A 14 -27.43 -7.77 11.48
CA LEU A 14 -26.48 -8.40 10.54
C LEU A 14 -26.29 -7.65 9.22
N LYS A 15 -26.69 -6.39 9.15
CA LYS A 15 -26.32 -5.53 8.02
C LYS A 15 -24.86 -5.12 8.16
N ASN A 16 -23.95 -6.05 7.85
CA ASN A 16 -22.55 -5.73 7.60
C ASN A 16 -22.50 -4.83 6.36
N THR A 17 -22.45 -3.53 6.57
CA THR A 17 -22.08 -2.60 5.51
C THR A 17 -20.61 -2.86 5.20
N VAL A 18 -20.34 -3.53 4.09
CA VAL A 18 -18.99 -3.55 3.50
C VAL A 18 -18.65 -2.11 3.14
N ALA A 19 -17.91 -1.45 4.02
CA ALA A 19 -17.31 -0.18 3.70
C ALA A 19 -16.28 -0.45 2.59
N PHE A 20 -16.64 -0.14 1.33
CA PHE A 20 -15.66 -0.08 0.26
C PHE A 20 -14.71 1.06 0.60
N ALA A 21 -13.58 0.71 1.20
CA ALA A 21 -12.48 1.65 1.39
C ALA A 21 -12.00 2.08 -0.01
N HIS A 22 -12.51 3.19 -0.50
CA HIS A 22 -12.05 3.79 -1.74
C HIS A 22 -10.57 4.09 -1.59
N SER A 23 -9.75 3.52 -2.47
CA SER A 23 -8.32 3.84 -2.47
C SER A 23 -8.13 5.35 -2.51
N PRO A 24 -7.32 5.93 -1.63
CA PRO A 24 -7.02 7.36 -1.64
C PRO A 24 -6.19 7.76 -2.87
N LEU A 25 -5.57 6.78 -3.54
CA LEU A 25 -4.81 6.97 -4.76
C LEU A 25 -5.73 6.94 -5.98
N LYS A 26 -5.56 7.93 -6.86
CA LYS A 26 -6.15 7.99 -8.19
C LYS A 26 -5.31 7.22 -9.20
N VAL A 27 -3.99 7.40 -9.15
CA VAL A 27 -3.01 6.76 -10.04
C VAL A 27 -1.77 6.39 -9.23
N VAL A 28 -1.17 5.27 -9.57
CA VAL A 28 0.17 4.88 -9.11
C VAL A 28 0.93 4.24 -10.27
N SER A 29 2.21 4.56 -10.39
CA SER A 29 3.12 3.97 -11.37
C SER A 29 4.45 3.64 -10.68
N PRO A 30 4.95 2.41 -10.79
CA PRO A 30 4.35 1.23 -11.45
C PRO A 30 2.97 0.88 -10.88
N LYS A 31 2.14 0.16 -11.65
CA LYS A 31 0.87 -0.36 -11.15
C LYS A 31 1.09 -1.50 -10.14
N ASN A 32 0.14 -1.68 -9.24
CA ASN A 32 0.25 -2.79 -8.29
C ASN A 32 0.28 -4.15 -9.01
N ASN A 33 1.24 -5.00 -8.63
CA ASN A 33 1.56 -6.30 -9.24
C ASN A 33 2.06 -6.21 -10.71
N GLU A 34 2.53 -5.06 -11.14
CA GLU A 34 3.10 -4.89 -12.48
C GLU A 34 4.42 -5.65 -12.64
N ILE A 35 4.61 -6.24 -13.81
CA ILE A 35 5.85 -6.89 -14.21
C ILE A 35 6.53 -5.99 -15.24
N LEU A 36 7.69 -5.49 -14.88
CA LEU A 36 8.47 -4.54 -15.67
C LEU A 36 9.62 -5.24 -16.36
N SER A 37 9.88 -4.89 -17.61
CA SER A 37 11.07 -5.32 -18.37
C SER A 37 12.30 -4.45 -18.07
N GLN A 38 12.09 -3.27 -17.51
CA GLN A 38 13.14 -2.32 -17.14
C GLN A 38 12.86 -1.77 -15.74
N ALA A 39 13.92 -1.48 -15.00
CA ALA A 39 13.81 -0.86 -13.69
C ALA A 39 13.21 0.55 -13.80
N PRO A 40 12.18 0.88 -13.01
CA PRO A 40 11.62 2.22 -12.99
C PRO A 40 12.61 3.18 -12.31
N GLU A 41 12.70 4.40 -12.83
CA GLU A 41 13.54 5.45 -12.23
C GLU A 41 12.85 6.13 -11.06
N GLN A 42 11.51 6.08 -11.01
CA GLN A 42 10.70 6.71 -9.97
C GLN A 42 9.40 5.96 -9.72
N ILE A 43 8.84 6.13 -8.53
CA ILE A 43 7.46 5.81 -8.22
C ILE A 43 6.66 7.11 -8.27
N THR A 44 5.60 7.14 -9.07
CA THR A 44 4.67 8.27 -9.11
C THR A 44 3.36 7.89 -8.43
N MET A 45 2.89 8.74 -7.52
CA MET A 45 1.63 8.59 -6.81
C MET A 45 0.78 9.84 -7.02
N ILE A 46 -0.47 9.66 -7.45
CA ILE A 46 -1.44 10.75 -7.57
C ILE A 46 -2.61 10.43 -6.64
N PHE A 47 -2.79 11.26 -5.63
CA PHE A 47 -3.89 11.18 -4.68
C PHE A 47 -5.16 11.86 -5.24
N LYS A 48 -6.32 11.48 -4.73
CA LYS A 48 -7.61 12.14 -5.08
C LYS A 48 -7.68 13.55 -4.53
N SER A 49 -7.13 13.77 -3.32
CA SER A 49 -6.99 15.08 -2.66
C SER A 49 -5.52 15.30 -2.32
N GLU A 50 -5.17 16.50 -1.89
CA GLU A 50 -3.82 16.77 -1.41
C GLU A 50 -3.48 15.89 -0.20
N ALA A 51 -2.26 15.43 -0.15
CA ALA A 51 -1.76 14.61 0.93
C ALA A 51 -0.28 14.91 1.18
N LYS A 52 0.16 14.69 2.41
CA LYS A 52 1.54 14.85 2.82
C LYS A 52 2.13 13.46 3.09
N LEU A 53 3.10 13.03 2.29
CA LEU A 53 3.84 11.81 2.56
C LEU A 53 4.64 11.95 3.85
N ILE A 54 4.44 11.04 4.80
CA ILE A 54 5.13 11.07 6.12
C ILE A 54 6.09 9.91 6.29
N LYS A 55 5.96 8.84 5.52
CA LYS A 55 6.87 7.69 5.53
C LYS A 55 6.81 6.94 4.22
N ILE A 56 7.97 6.53 3.73
CA ILE A 56 8.14 5.63 2.58
C ILE A 56 9.22 4.61 2.90
N THR A 57 9.04 3.37 2.46
CA THR A 57 10.08 2.33 2.51
C THR A 57 9.99 1.45 1.28
N LEU A 58 11.12 1.00 0.77
CA LEU A 58 11.21 0.07 -0.35
C LEU A 58 12.00 -1.16 0.10
N GLU A 59 11.46 -2.33 -0.14
CA GLU A 59 12.09 -3.60 0.21
C GLU A 59 12.18 -4.48 -1.03
N LYS A 60 13.34 -5.11 -1.26
CA LYS A 60 13.50 -6.19 -2.22
C LYS A 60 13.21 -7.51 -1.51
N GLN A 61 12.21 -8.24 -1.98
CA GLN A 61 11.83 -9.53 -1.41
C GLN A 61 12.87 -10.60 -1.75
N LYS A 62 13.29 -11.39 -0.77
CA LYS A 62 14.14 -12.56 -1.01
C LYS A 62 13.33 -13.67 -1.67
N ASN A 63 13.90 -14.30 -2.68
CA ASN A 63 13.32 -15.51 -3.30
C ASN A 63 13.54 -16.71 -2.37
N THR A 64 12.77 -16.82 -1.31
CA THR A 64 12.71 -18.07 -0.54
C THR A 64 11.78 -19.02 -1.27
N LYS A 65 12.30 -20.18 -1.68
CA LYS A 65 11.54 -21.27 -2.34
C LYS A 65 10.47 -21.91 -1.43
N GLN A 66 10.17 -21.33 -0.31
CA GLN A 66 9.22 -21.81 0.69
C GLN A 66 8.09 -20.80 0.84
N ASP A 67 7.20 -20.78 -0.16
CA ASP A 67 5.88 -20.17 -0.05
C ASP A 67 5.00 -21.01 0.91
N SER A 68 5.35 -21.04 2.18
CA SER A 68 4.39 -21.47 3.18
C SER A 68 3.46 -20.29 3.46
N MET A 69 2.16 -20.48 3.29
CA MET A 69 1.13 -19.45 3.55
C MET A 69 1.24 -18.83 4.96
N ILE A 70 1.91 -19.51 5.87
CA ILE A 70 2.12 -19.10 7.26
C ILE A 70 3.20 -18.00 7.38
N SER A 71 4.23 -18.02 6.50
CA SER A 71 5.29 -17.01 6.55
C SER A 71 4.79 -15.61 6.18
N ASN A 72 3.73 -15.51 5.37
CA ASN A 72 3.14 -14.24 4.98
C ASN A 72 2.42 -13.51 6.12
N PHE A 73 1.97 -14.24 7.15
CA PHE A 73 1.30 -13.64 8.31
C PHE A 73 2.26 -13.13 9.38
N PHE A 74 3.46 -13.70 9.47
CA PHE A 74 4.44 -13.40 10.53
C PHE A 74 5.73 -12.76 10.02
N SER A 75 5.91 -12.60 8.71
CA SER A 75 7.12 -11.99 8.14
C SER A 75 7.12 -10.49 8.35
N LYS A 76 7.55 -10.08 9.50
CA LYS A 76 8.07 -8.74 9.73
C LYS A 76 9.37 -8.62 8.93
N GLY A 77 9.27 -8.13 7.65
CA GLY A 77 10.41 -7.65 6.89
C GLY A 77 11.55 -8.66 6.63
N ASN A 78 11.28 -9.76 5.92
CA ASN A 78 12.36 -10.63 5.39
C ASN A 78 12.97 -10.10 4.08
N GLY A 79 12.69 -8.86 3.72
CA GLY A 79 13.24 -8.18 2.56
C GLY A 79 14.53 -7.43 2.88
N GLU A 80 15.32 -7.17 1.84
CA GLU A 80 16.42 -6.23 1.91
C GLU A 80 15.87 -4.82 1.75
N ASN A 81 16.10 -3.95 2.76
CA ASN A 81 15.72 -2.55 2.68
C ASN A 81 16.56 -1.81 1.65
N ILE A 82 15.91 -1.17 0.70
CA ILE A 82 16.54 -0.32 -0.31
C ILE A 82 16.44 1.13 0.15
N LYS A 83 17.59 1.78 0.25
CA LYS A 83 17.63 3.20 0.60
C LYS A 83 17.11 4.04 -0.57
N ILE A 84 16.03 4.77 -0.33
CA ILE A 84 15.42 5.71 -1.30
C ILE A 84 15.54 7.13 -0.79
N LYS A 85 15.51 8.10 -1.72
CA LYS A 85 15.53 9.51 -1.36
C LYS A 85 14.20 9.91 -0.71
N GLU A 86 14.28 10.67 0.37
CA GLU A 86 13.13 11.14 1.14
C GLU A 86 12.69 12.57 0.76
N ASN A 87 13.15 13.08 -0.39
CA ASN A 87 12.84 14.44 -0.86
C ASN A 87 11.35 14.70 -1.08
N ALA A 88 10.55 13.66 -1.31
CA ALA A 88 9.09 13.76 -1.45
C ALA A 88 8.35 13.80 -0.09
N LEU A 89 9.05 13.53 1.04
CA LEU A 89 8.42 13.56 2.35
C LEU A 89 8.11 14.98 2.80
N MET A 90 7.06 15.12 3.60
CA MET A 90 6.60 16.37 4.22
C MET A 90 6.08 17.44 3.24
N GLN A 91 6.06 17.16 1.94
CA GLN A 91 5.44 18.06 0.94
C GLN A 91 3.95 17.78 0.84
N ILE A 92 3.15 18.84 0.80
CA ILE A 92 1.69 18.76 0.58
C ILE A 92 1.47 18.87 -0.93
N SER A 93 0.95 17.82 -1.55
CA SER A 93 0.68 17.77 -2.98
C SER A 93 -0.30 16.64 -3.33
N LYS A 94 -0.99 16.79 -4.46
CA LYS A 94 -1.72 15.66 -5.06
C LYS A 94 -0.80 14.67 -5.75
N LYS A 95 0.33 15.15 -6.32
CA LYS A 95 1.29 14.33 -7.06
C LYS A 95 2.61 14.27 -6.29
N HIS A 96 3.06 13.06 -6.01
CA HIS A 96 4.36 12.79 -5.44
C HIS A 96 5.17 11.91 -6.39
N SER A 97 6.42 12.29 -6.62
CA SER A 97 7.40 11.50 -7.39
C SER A 97 8.56 11.15 -6.46
N ILE A 98 8.81 9.87 -6.31
CA ILE A 98 9.84 9.30 -5.44
C ILE A 98 10.93 8.71 -6.33
N ASP A 99 12.11 9.33 -6.34
CA ASP A 99 13.25 8.85 -7.10
C ASP A 99 13.76 7.52 -6.53
N LEU A 100 14.00 6.57 -7.40
CA LEU A 100 14.53 5.26 -7.05
C LEU A 100 16.02 5.16 -7.40
N PRO A 101 16.82 4.45 -6.61
CA PRO A 101 18.14 4.05 -7.03
C PRO A 101 18.04 3.04 -8.18
N LYS A 102 19.19 2.73 -8.81
CA LYS A 102 19.23 1.67 -9.83
C LYS A 102 18.84 0.33 -9.20
N LEU A 103 17.69 -0.18 -9.61
CA LEU A 103 17.16 -1.45 -9.13
C LEU A 103 17.58 -2.60 -10.06
N THR A 104 17.77 -3.79 -9.48
CA THR A 104 18.05 -5.03 -10.22
C THR A 104 16.80 -5.87 -10.36
N SER A 105 16.83 -6.93 -11.17
CA SER A 105 15.70 -7.87 -11.28
C SER A 105 15.30 -8.44 -9.92
N GLY A 106 14.01 -8.63 -9.72
CA GLY A 106 13.43 -9.14 -8.48
C GLY A 106 12.08 -8.54 -8.13
N LYS A 107 11.50 -9.01 -7.03
CA LYS A 107 10.21 -8.56 -6.50
C LYS A 107 10.44 -7.45 -5.48
N TYR A 108 9.68 -6.38 -5.59
CA TYR A 108 9.77 -5.21 -4.73
C TYR A 108 8.45 -4.92 -4.04
N LEU A 109 8.55 -4.44 -2.79
CA LEU A 109 7.43 -4.01 -1.98
C LEU A 109 7.70 -2.59 -1.48
N PHE A 110 6.90 -1.65 -1.93
CA PHE A 110 6.94 -0.26 -1.50
C PHE A 110 5.80 0.01 -0.53
N HIS A 111 6.12 0.47 0.66
CA HIS A 111 5.15 0.91 1.66
C HIS A 111 5.17 2.43 1.77
N TRP A 112 3.99 2.99 1.99
CA TRP A 112 3.84 4.42 2.19
C TRP A 112 2.81 4.73 3.26
N ARG A 113 3.02 5.87 3.90
CA ARG A 113 2.04 6.52 4.77
C ARG A 113 1.93 7.97 4.38
N ALA A 114 0.73 8.49 4.40
CA ALA A 114 0.46 9.89 4.12
C ALA A 114 -0.57 10.44 5.12
N MET A 115 -0.53 11.72 5.33
CA MET A 115 -1.54 12.46 6.05
C MET A 115 -2.42 13.17 5.04
N SER A 116 -3.71 12.90 5.05
CA SER A 116 -4.70 13.59 4.21
C SER A 116 -4.99 15.00 4.74
N GLU A 117 -5.68 15.79 3.94
CA GLU A 117 -6.03 17.19 4.23
C GLU A 117 -6.78 17.36 5.56
N ASP A 118 -7.62 16.39 5.92
CA ASP A 118 -8.39 16.33 7.16
C ASP A 118 -7.59 15.81 8.38
N GLY A 119 -6.28 15.55 8.20
CA GLY A 119 -5.38 15.08 9.25
C GLY A 119 -5.38 13.57 9.51
N HIS A 120 -6.19 12.79 8.79
CA HIS A 120 -6.17 11.33 8.93
C HIS A 120 -4.94 10.72 8.29
N VAL A 121 -4.37 9.71 8.94
CA VAL A 121 -3.26 8.93 8.38
C VAL A 121 -3.80 7.82 7.49
N ILE A 122 -3.44 7.87 6.23
CA ILE A 122 -3.70 6.84 5.23
C ILE A 122 -2.41 6.09 4.92
N LYS A 123 -2.52 4.80 4.62
CA LYS A 123 -1.38 3.94 4.33
C LYS A 123 -1.71 2.96 3.21
N GLY A 124 -0.68 2.53 2.52
CA GLY A 124 -0.81 1.51 1.50
C GLY A 124 0.51 0.88 1.14
N ASN A 125 0.44 -0.07 0.24
CA ASN A 125 1.60 -0.71 -0.34
C ASN A 125 1.43 -0.88 -1.85
N LEU A 126 2.54 -1.06 -2.52
CA LEU A 126 2.65 -1.28 -3.94
C LEU A 126 3.66 -2.40 -4.17
N LYS A 127 3.28 -3.41 -4.92
CA LYS A 127 4.16 -4.51 -5.33
C LYS A 127 4.46 -4.39 -6.81
N PHE A 128 5.69 -4.63 -7.22
CA PHE A 128 6.07 -4.76 -8.62
C PHE A 128 7.25 -5.74 -8.76
N ASN A 129 7.42 -6.26 -9.96
CA ASN A 129 8.49 -7.19 -10.27
C ASN A 129 9.29 -6.69 -11.49
N ILE A 130 10.62 -6.76 -11.41
CA ILE A 130 11.52 -6.43 -12.51
C ILE A 130 12.09 -7.76 -13.02
N ARG A 131 11.95 -8.03 -14.32
CA ARG A 131 12.51 -9.21 -15.01
C ARG A 131 13.93 -8.94 -15.49
#